data_563bd005301a2739f2a5fdf1f2aee83e
#
_entry.id   563bd005301a2739f2a5fdf1f2aee83e
#
_cell.length_a   1.000
_cell.length_b   1.000
_cell.length_c   1.000
_cell.angle_alpha   90.00
_cell.angle_beta   90.00
_cell.angle_gamma   90.00
#
_symmetry.space_group_name_H-M   'P 1'
#
loop_
_entity.id
_entity.type
_entity.pdbx_description
1 polymer ?
#
loop_
_entity_poly.entity_id
_entity_poly.type
_entity_poly.pdbx_seq_one_letter_code
_entity_poly.pdbx_strand_id
1 'polypeptide(L)'
;MAEGNDNKTEPATAKRKADARKDGNIAVSRDVTTAALLLAGIGLLALFAGPGIHQLTDITRVGLTKSFDRVVHASLTVDQLHSLVIEVGFTSVLLLLPFLGGLAFVGAGATLVQTGLLWKSSLPFDIGRLNPIKGFGRIVSIRSVAELIKSLLKIAIVGGIGAFVLWQDLPHLPELVDYDVWRLLTVMGWLTLKTAAVIVGAISVVAGADFLYQRWEWERSLKMTVQEVREEFRDAEGDPLIKSRVRSVQRDMMRKRMMAAVPEADVVVTNPTHLAVALKYDQ
;
A
#
# COMPACT_ATOMS: atom_id res chain seq x y z
N MET A 1 -19.59 -17.21 21.80
CA MET A 1 -19.84 -16.90 20.37
C MET A 1 -18.66 -17.40 19.52
N ALA A 2 -18.43 -18.71 19.51
CA ALA A 2 -17.33 -19.34 18.74
C ALA A 2 -17.83 -20.36 17.68
N GLU A 3 -19.14 -20.53 17.54
CA GLU A 3 -19.74 -21.56 16.67
C GLU A 3 -19.88 -21.18 15.19
N GLY A 4 -19.54 -19.95 14.80
CA GLY A 4 -19.76 -19.49 13.42
C GLY A 4 -18.61 -19.68 12.44
N ASN A 5 -17.42 -20.13 12.90
CA ASN A 5 -16.22 -20.12 12.04
C ASN A 5 -15.91 -21.47 11.39
N ASP A 6 -16.40 -22.57 11.94
CA ASP A 6 -16.10 -23.93 11.44
C ASP A 6 -16.83 -24.28 10.12
N ASN A 7 -17.89 -23.54 9.78
CA ASN A 7 -18.68 -23.78 8.57
C ASN A 7 -18.27 -22.89 7.35
N LYS A 8 -17.22 -22.06 7.49
CA LYS A 8 -16.75 -21.18 6.41
C LYS A 8 -15.71 -21.89 5.56
N THR A 9 -16.16 -22.72 4.64
CA THR A 9 -15.29 -23.52 3.76
C THR A 9 -15.08 -22.90 2.39
N GLU A 10 -16.06 -22.13 1.91
CA GLU A 10 -16.04 -21.59 0.55
C GLU A 10 -15.14 -20.35 0.41
N PRO A 11 -14.45 -20.20 -0.72
CA PRO A 11 -13.67 -19.01 -1.03
C PRO A 11 -14.58 -17.78 -1.19
N ALA A 12 -14.08 -16.60 -0.79
CA ALA A 12 -14.82 -15.36 -0.94
C ALA A 12 -15.11 -15.04 -2.41
N THR A 13 -16.35 -14.63 -2.70
CA THR A 13 -16.77 -14.16 -4.02
C THR A 13 -16.06 -12.87 -4.42
N ALA A 14 -16.08 -12.52 -5.71
CA ALA A 14 -15.53 -11.25 -6.19
C ALA A 14 -16.23 -10.03 -5.56
N LYS A 15 -17.55 -10.12 -5.34
CA LYS A 15 -18.34 -9.08 -4.67
C LYS A 15 -17.89 -8.90 -3.22
N ARG A 16 -17.78 -9.99 -2.45
CA ARG A 16 -17.31 -9.97 -1.07
C ARG A 16 -15.93 -9.34 -0.93
N LYS A 17 -14.99 -9.67 -1.85
CA LYS A 17 -13.66 -9.06 -1.88
C LYS A 17 -13.73 -7.57 -2.23
N ALA A 18 -14.59 -7.17 -3.16
CA ALA A 18 -14.78 -5.77 -3.53
C ALA A 18 -15.39 -4.94 -2.40
N ASP A 19 -16.36 -5.50 -1.68
CA ASP A 19 -17.01 -4.83 -0.55
C ASP A 19 -16.05 -4.72 0.65
N ALA A 20 -15.30 -5.78 0.97
CA ALA A 20 -14.23 -5.71 1.96
C ALA A 20 -13.20 -4.62 1.63
N ARG A 21 -12.86 -4.47 0.34
CA ARG A 21 -11.94 -3.40 -0.11
C ARG A 21 -12.55 -2.00 0.06
N LYS A 22 -13.86 -1.81 -0.24
CA LYS A 22 -14.55 -0.53 0.00
C LYS A 22 -14.57 -0.16 1.48
N ASP A 23 -14.72 -1.15 2.35
CA ASP A 23 -14.69 -0.98 3.80
C ASP A 23 -13.28 -0.69 4.34
N GLY A 24 -12.25 -0.77 3.48
CA GLY A 24 -10.86 -0.57 3.85
C GLY A 24 -10.23 -1.80 4.49
N ASN A 25 -10.89 -2.97 4.42
CA ASN A 25 -10.34 -4.24 4.86
C ASN A 25 -9.53 -4.89 3.72
N ILE A 26 -8.23 -4.64 3.74
CA ILE A 26 -7.27 -5.10 2.73
C ILE A 26 -6.06 -5.73 3.40
N ALA A 27 -5.39 -6.66 2.70
CA ALA A 27 -4.12 -7.21 3.15
C ALA A 27 -3.01 -6.17 2.92
N VAL A 28 -2.46 -5.60 3.99
CA VAL A 28 -1.35 -4.64 3.96
C VAL A 28 -0.26 -5.09 4.91
N SER A 29 0.95 -5.25 4.40
CA SER A 29 2.13 -5.48 5.22
C SER A 29 2.94 -4.19 5.37
N ARG A 30 3.11 -3.74 6.60
CA ARG A 30 3.99 -2.60 6.92
C ARG A 30 5.45 -2.93 6.65
N ASP A 31 5.82 -4.19 6.83
CA ASP A 31 7.19 -4.67 6.61
C ASP A 31 7.61 -4.53 5.15
N VAL A 32 6.70 -4.76 4.20
CA VAL A 32 6.97 -4.56 2.76
C VAL A 32 7.23 -3.09 2.45
N THR A 33 6.45 -2.18 3.01
CA THR A 33 6.68 -0.74 2.83
C THR A 33 8.01 -0.33 3.42
N THR A 34 8.36 -0.83 4.62
CA THR A 34 9.64 -0.57 5.27
C THR A 34 10.80 -1.14 4.46
N ALA A 35 10.69 -2.37 3.97
CA ALA A 35 11.71 -3.00 3.12
C ALA A 35 11.91 -2.23 1.80
N ALA A 36 10.83 -1.78 1.16
CA ALA A 36 10.89 -0.97 -0.04
C ALA A 36 11.59 0.38 0.20
N LEU A 37 11.28 1.04 1.31
CA LEU A 37 11.95 2.30 1.71
C LEU A 37 13.44 2.09 2.00
N LEU A 38 13.81 1.00 2.69
CA LEU A 38 15.20 0.69 2.97
C LEU A 38 15.98 0.34 1.70
N LEU A 39 15.41 -0.45 0.80
CA LEU A 39 16.01 -0.75 -0.50
C LEU A 39 16.22 0.52 -1.34
N ALA A 40 15.19 1.38 -1.39
CA ALA A 40 15.30 2.67 -2.06
C ALA A 40 16.36 3.56 -1.40
N GLY A 41 16.41 3.60 -0.07
CA GLY A 41 17.41 4.37 0.68
C GLY A 41 18.83 3.95 0.34
N ILE A 42 19.11 2.65 0.35
CA ILE A 42 20.45 2.12 -0.02
C ILE A 42 20.73 2.40 -1.50
N GLY A 43 19.76 2.20 -2.39
CA GLY A 43 19.92 2.48 -3.81
C GLY A 43 20.22 3.96 -4.08
N LEU A 44 19.47 4.86 -3.44
CA LEU A 44 19.70 6.30 -3.52
C LEU A 44 21.05 6.70 -2.92
N LEU A 45 21.43 6.13 -1.75
CA LEU A 45 22.76 6.37 -1.18
C LEU A 45 23.86 5.90 -2.14
N ALA A 46 23.75 4.72 -2.72
CA ALA A 46 24.74 4.21 -3.68
C ALA A 46 24.87 5.11 -4.94
N LEU A 47 23.74 5.65 -5.42
CA LEU A 47 23.72 6.54 -6.59
C LEU A 47 24.25 7.94 -6.28
N PHE A 48 23.88 8.49 -5.13
CA PHE A 48 24.17 9.89 -4.77
C PHE A 48 25.38 10.06 -3.87
N ALA A 49 26.00 8.97 -3.35
CA ALA A 49 27.15 9.07 -2.45
C ALA A 49 28.33 9.82 -3.08
N GLY A 50 28.71 9.47 -4.32
CA GLY A 50 29.80 10.13 -5.02
C GLY A 50 29.53 11.62 -5.29
N PRO A 51 28.49 11.97 -6.06
CA PRO A 51 28.11 13.35 -6.29
C PRO A 51 27.83 14.15 -5.02
N GLY A 52 27.20 13.52 -4.02
CA GLY A 52 26.87 14.13 -2.74
C GLY A 52 28.11 14.50 -1.93
N ILE A 53 29.11 13.63 -1.87
CA ILE A 53 30.38 13.92 -1.19
C ILE A 53 31.10 15.09 -1.88
N HIS A 54 31.15 15.13 -3.21
CA HIS A 54 31.74 16.26 -3.93
C HIS A 54 31.01 17.57 -3.62
N GLN A 55 29.69 17.59 -3.68
CA GLN A 55 28.91 18.79 -3.35
C GLN A 55 29.08 19.22 -1.89
N LEU A 56 29.08 18.29 -0.93
CA LEU A 56 29.35 18.58 0.47
C LEU A 56 30.74 19.17 0.67
N THR A 57 31.74 18.63 -0.01
CA THR A 57 33.14 19.16 0.03
C THR A 57 33.18 20.58 -0.53
N ASP A 58 32.49 20.84 -1.64
CA ASP A 58 32.43 22.18 -2.25
C ASP A 58 31.69 23.18 -1.35
N ILE A 59 30.54 22.80 -0.78
CA ILE A 59 29.82 23.64 0.18
C ILE A 59 30.70 23.98 1.38
N THR A 60 31.38 22.98 1.95
CA THR A 60 32.26 23.16 3.11
C THR A 60 33.43 24.05 2.75
N ARG A 61 34.07 23.79 1.62
CA ARG A 61 35.21 24.60 1.14
C ARG A 61 34.83 26.06 0.92
N VAL A 62 33.72 26.29 0.19
CA VAL A 62 33.22 27.65 -0.09
C VAL A 62 32.80 28.35 1.19
N GLY A 63 32.11 27.63 2.09
CA GLY A 63 31.73 28.17 3.39
C GLY A 63 32.93 28.58 4.24
N LEU A 64 33.95 27.71 4.34
CA LEU A 64 35.17 27.99 5.09
C LEU A 64 36.00 29.10 4.45
N THR A 65 36.25 29.08 3.15
CA THR A 65 37.05 30.12 2.47
C THR A 65 36.36 31.48 2.52
N LYS A 66 35.07 31.57 2.21
CA LYS A 66 34.32 32.82 2.32
C LYS A 66 34.27 33.36 3.75
N SER A 67 34.11 32.47 4.73
CA SER A 67 34.12 32.86 6.15
C SER A 67 35.48 33.35 6.60
N PHE A 68 36.54 32.64 6.20
CA PHE A 68 37.93 32.99 6.59
C PHE A 68 38.35 34.33 5.98
N ASP A 69 38.11 34.57 4.68
CA ASP A 69 38.39 35.85 4.00
C ASP A 69 37.66 37.01 4.67
N ARG A 70 36.40 36.82 5.06
CA ARG A 70 35.61 37.86 5.73
C ARG A 70 36.07 38.14 7.16
N VAL A 71 36.54 37.11 7.90
CA VAL A 71 37.09 37.28 9.24
C VAL A 71 38.42 37.99 9.17
N VAL A 72 39.30 37.65 8.23
CA VAL A 72 40.65 38.26 8.07
C VAL A 72 40.53 39.73 7.65
N HIS A 73 39.53 40.10 6.84
CA HIS A 73 39.35 41.48 6.38
C HIS A 73 38.39 42.32 7.26
N ALA A 74 38.05 41.84 8.48
CA ALA A 74 37.30 42.54 9.52
C ALA A 74 35.94 43.12 9.08
N SER A 75 35.26 42.50 8.14
CA SER A 75 34.02 43.00 7.51
C SER A 75 32.79 42.10 7.70
N LEU A 76 32.72 41.35 8.78
CA LEU A 76 31.52 40.54 9.07
C LEU A 76 30.37 41.47 9.51
N THR A 77 29.52 41.79 8.55
CA THR A 77 28.20 42.41 8.85
C THR A 77 27.13 41.34 9.06
N VAL A 78 26.09 41.66 9.84
CA VAL A 78 24.96 40.76 10.12
C VAL A 78 24.31 40.29 8.81
N ASP A 79 24.19 41.17 7.83
CA ASP A 79 23.58 40.86 6.51
C ASP A 79 24.42 39.83 5.72
N GLN A 80 25.75 39.91 5.84
CA GLN A 80 26.64 38.94 5.16
C GLN A 80 26.59 37.56 5.85
N LEU A 81 26.46 37.53 7.17
CA LEU A 81 26.23 36.27 7.87
C LEU A 81 24.89 35.64 7.49
N HIS A 82 23.82 36.46 7.41
CA HIS A 82 22.51 36.00 7.00
C HIS A 82 22.49 35.45 5.56
N SER A 83 23.14 36.14 4.61
CA SER A 83 23.24 35.67 3.24
C SER A 83 24.03 34.33 3.12
N LEU A 84 25.08 34.15 3.94
CA LEU A 84 25.83 32.89 3.99
C LEU A 84 25.00 31.73 4.52
N VAL A 85 24.28 31.95 5.61
CA VAL A 85 23.38 30.94 6.18
C VAL A 85 22.31 30.52 5.18
N ILE A 86 21.72 31.49 4.45
CA ILE A 86 20.71 31.18 3.42
C ILE A 86 21.34 30.41 2.25
N GLU A 87 22.51 30.84 1.75
CA GLU A 87 23.21 30.19 0.64
C GLU A 87 23.55 28.73 0.96
N VAL A 88 24.18 28.50 2.12
CA VAL A 88 24.55 27.15 2.58
C VAL A 88 23.30 26.31 2.89
N GLY A 89 22.31 26.91 3.55
CA GLY A 89 21.05 26.23 3.87
C GLY A 89 20.28 25.81 2.62
N PHE A 90 20.12 26.71 1.67
CA PHE A 90 19.43 26.42 0.41
C PHE A 90 20.13 25.34 -0.41
N THR A 91 21.47 25.42 -0.52
CA THR A 91 22.26 24.42 -1.25
C THR A 91 22.19 23.05 -0.56
N SER A 92 22.17 23.01 0.77
CA SER A 92 22.00 21.78 1.55
C SER A 92 20.61 21.16 1.35
N VAL A 93 19.55 21.98 1.30
CA VAL A 93 18.19 21.50 1.00
C VAL A 93 18.12 20.93 -0.41
N LEU A 94 18.70 21.61 -1.41
CA LEU A 94 18.75 21.13 -2.80
C LEU A 94 19.48 19.79 -2.93
N LEU A 95 20.53 19.57 -2.14
CA LEU A 95 21.25 18.30 -2.09
C LEU A 95 20.40 17.16 -1.52
N LEU A 96 19.61 17.43 -0.48
CA LEU A 96 18.77 16.43 0.19
C LEU A 96 17.45 16.17 -0.54
N LEU A 97 16.95 17.14 -1.32
CA LEU A 97 15.64 17.08 -1.96
C LEU A 97 15.44 15.83 -2.84
N PRO A 98 16.37 15.45 -3.76
CA PRO A 98 16.20 14.25 -4.58
C PRO A 98 16.20 12.97 -3.75
N PHE A 99 16.95 12.92 -2.64
CA PHE A 99 16.96 11.78 -1.74
C PHE A 99 15.65 11.65 -0.99
N LEU A 100 15.18 12.71 -0.35
CA LEU A 100 13.91 12.73 0.39
C LEU A 100 12.72 12.56 -0.55
N GLY A 101 12.74 13.21 -1.72
CA GLY A 101 11.72 13.07 -2.76
C GLY A 101 11.63 11.64 -3.30
N GLY A 102 12.77 11.00 -3.53
CA GLY A 102 12.85 9.61 -3.95
C GLY A 102 12.26 8.65 -2.90
N LEU A 103 12.62 8.85 -1.62
CA LEU A 103 12.04 8.06 -0.52
C LEU A 103 10.52 8.28 -0.41
N ALA A 104 10.05 9.53 -0.48
CA ALA A 104 8.62 9.83 -0.42
C ALA A 104 7.87 9.19 -1.60
N PHE A 105 8.45 9.23 -2.80
CA PHE A 105 7.87 8.59 -3.98
C PHE A 105 7.78 7.07 -3.83
N VAL A 106 8.85 6.41 -3.37
CA VAL A 106 8.84 4.96 -3.14
C VAL A 106 7.88 4.58 -2.02
N GLY A 107 7.82 5.33 -0.93
CA GLY A 107 6.91 5.09 0.18
C GLY A 107 5.44 5.21 -0.24
N ALA A 108 5.10 6.26 -0.98
CA ALA A 108 3.77 6.44 -1.56
C ALA A 108 3.46 5.32 -2.57
N GLY A 109 4.39 4.99 -3.46
CA GLY A 109 4.26 3.92 -4.45
C GLY A 109 4.06 2.55 -3.80
N ALA A 110 4.87 2.18 -2.82
CA ALA A 110 4.76 0.92 -2.09
C ALA A 110 3.40 0.78 -1.38
N THR A 111 2.88 1.88 -0.84
CA THR A 111 1.55 1.91 -0.23
C THR A 111 0.47 1.75 -1.30
N LEU A 112 0.55 2.53 -2.39
CA LEU A 112 -0.42 2.48 -3.50
C LEU A 112 -0.46 1.10 -4.18
N VAL A 113 0.67 0.43 -4.34
CA VAL A 113 0.73 -0.93 -4.92
C VAL A 113 0.00 -1.95 -4.03
N GLN A 114 0.11 -1.83 -2.71
CA GLN A 114 -0.56 -2.73 -1.78
C GLN A 114 -2.06 -2.43 -1.64
N THR A 115 -2.43 -1.16 -1.50
CA THR A 115 -3.81 -0.74 -1.22
C THR A 115 -4.62 -0.45 -2.47
N GLY A 116 -3.95 -0.06 -3.56
CA GLY A 116 -4.58 0.61 -4.69
C GLY A 116 -5.12 1.99 -4.30
N LEU A 117 -5.78 2.66 -5.23
CA LEU A 117 -6.50 3.90 -4.96
C LEU A 117 -7.78 3.58 -4.16
N LEU A 118 -7.72 3.80 -2.86
CA LEU A 118 -8.86 3.67 -1.96
C LEU A 118 -9.30 5.06 -1.50
N TRP A 119 -10.48 5.48 -1.97
CA TRP A 119 -11.11 6.69 -1.49
C TRP A 119 -12.21 6.33 -0.50
N LYS A 120 -11.94 6.47 0.80
CA LYS A 120 -12.95 6.23 1.83
C LYS A 120 -13.63 7.56 2.16
N SER A 121 -14.90 7.69 1.81
CA SER A 121 -15.68 8.92 1.98
C SER A 121 -16.18 9.16 3.41
N SER A 122 -16.15 8.15 4.29
CA SER A 122 -16.63 8.28 5.67
C SER A 122 -15.58 7.77 6.66
N LEU A 123 -15.11 8.68 7.51
CA LEU A 123 -14.36 8.34 8.73
C LEU A 123 -15.40 8.18 9.86
N PRO A 124 -15.70 6.95 10.31
CA PRO A 124 -16.59 6.79 11.46
C PRO A 124 -15.88 7.33 12.70
N PHE A 125 -16.42 8.42 13.24
CA PHE A 125 -15.94 8.98 14.49
C PHE A 125 -16.49 8.13 15.64
N ASP A 126 -15.71 7.14 16.06
CA ASP A 126 -16.10 6.18 17.11
C ASP A 126 -15.39 6.54 18.41
N ILE A 127 -16.11 7.26 19.28
CA ILE A 127 -15.65 7.66 20.63
C ILE A 127 -15.32 6.43 21.49
N GLY A 128 -15.95 5.28 21.22
CA GLY A 128 -15.66 4.02 21.92
C GLY A 128 -14.22 3.53 21.76
N ARG A 129 -13.49 4.01 20.73
CA ARG A 129 -12.07 3.70 20.52
C ARG A 129 -11.15 4.43 21.50
N LEU A 130 -11.61 5.51 22.13
CA LEU A 130 -10.87 6.28 23.13
C LEU A 130 -10.93 5.67 24.54
N ASN A 131 -11.68 4.58 24.73
CA ASN A 131 -11.80 3.95 26.06
C ASN A 131 -10.48 3.22 26.41
N PRO A 132 -9.72 3.68 27.44
CA PRO A 132 -8.42 3.11 27.80
C PRO A 132 -8.53 1.67 28.32
N ILE A 133 -9.62 1.30 28.97
CA ILE A 133 -9.83 -0.03 29.54
C ILE A 133 -9.96 -1.08 28.42
N LYS A 134 -10.70 -0.75 27.33
CA LYS A 134 -10.78 -1.61 26.14
C LYS A 134 -9.46 -1.65 25.37
N GLY A 135 -8.68 -0.57 25.42
CA GLY A 135 -7.33 -0.50 24.86
C GLY A 135 -6.36 -1.46 25.54
N PHE A 136 -6.36 -1.48 26.88
CA PHE A 136 -5.49 -2.37 27.67
C PHE A 136 -5.76 -3.86 27.38
N GLY A 137 -7.01 -4.27 27.28
CA GLY A 137 -7.37 -5.65 26.94
C GLY A 137 -6.91 -6.10 25.55
N ARG A 138 -6.72 -5.16 24.61
CA ARG A 138 -6.14 -5.47 23.28
C ARG A 138 -4.63 -5.65 23.35
N ILE A 139 -3.94 -4.88 24.20
CA ILE A 139 -2.48 -4.95 24.37
C ILE A 139 -2.07 -6.30 25.00
N VAL A 140 -2.87 -6.80 25.95
CA VAL A 140 -2.62 -8.09 26.66
C VAL A 140 -3.46 -9.20 26.04
N SER A 141 -3.44 -9.34 24.71
CA SER A 141 -4.14 -10.41 24.01
C SER A 141 -3.16 -11.49 23.53
N ILE A 142 -3.63 -12.74 23.38
CA ILE A 142 -2.84 -13.84 22.80
C ILE A 142 -2.30 -13.44 21.42
N ARG A 143 -3.06 -12.63 20.67
CA ARG A 143 -2.65 -12.10 19.39
C ARG A 143 -1.45 -11.16 19.50
N SER A 144 -1.45 -10.28 20.51
CA SER A 144 -0.33 -9.35 20.75
C SER A 144 0.94 -10.10 21.18
N VAL A 145 0.81 -11.17 21.96
CA VAL A 145 1.93 -12.04 22.33
C VAL A 145 2.51 -12.74 21.09
N ALA A 146 1.66 -13.24 20.19
CA ALA A 146 2.12 -13.83 18.93
C ALA A 146 2.84 -12.82 18.03
N GLU A 147 2.35 -11.57 17.97
CA GLU A 147 3.01 -10.49 17.22
C GLU A 147 4.36 -10.10 17.85
N LEU A 148 4.44 -10.09 19.19
CA LEU A 148 5.70 -9.87 19.92
C LEU A 148 6.74 -10.95 19.59
N ILE A 149 6.36 -12.24 19.64
CA ILE A 149 7.26 -13.34 19.30
C ILE A 149 7.77 -13.23 17.86
N LYS A 150 6.86 -12.94 16.91
CA LYS A 150 7.26 -12.70 15.50
C LYS A 150 8.25 -11.54 15.37
N SER A 151 8.03 -10.45 16.10
CA SER A 151 8.93 -9.28 16.08
C SER A 151 10.31 -9.61 16.67
N LEU A 152 10.35 -10.35 17.80
CA LEU A 152 11.61 -10.81 18.38
C LEU A 152 12.37 -11.75 17.46
N LEU A 153 11.66 -12.66 16.76
CA LEU A 153 12.27 -13.55 15.78
C LEU A 153 12.86 -12.76 14.60
N LYS A 154 12.16 -11.75 14.10
CA LYS A 154 12.68 -10.85 13.05
C LYS A 154 13.95 -10.15 13.50
N ILE A 155 13.96 -9.60 14.72
CA ILE A 155 15.14 -8.93 15.28
C ILE A 155 16.31 -9.92 15.43
N ALA A 156 16.06 -11.13 15.89
CA ALA A 156 17.09 -12.16 16.03
C ALA A 156 17.69 -12.58 14.69
N ILE A 157 16.86 -12.76 13.65
CA ILE A 157 17.30 -13.13 12.30
C ILE A 157 18.14 -11.98 11.70
N VAL A 158 17.59 -10.76 11.69
CA VAL A 158 18.24 -9.59 11.10
C VAL A 158 19.51 -9.22 11.84
N GLY A 159 19.45 -9.21 13.18
CA GLY A 159 20.60 -8.94 14.04
C GLY A 159 21.68 -10.03 13.91
N GLY A 160 21.29 -11.30 13.83
CA GLY A 160 22.21 -12.41 13.61
C GLY A 160 22.93 -12.33 12.26
N ILE A 161 22.20 -11.99 11.18
CA ILE A 161 22.80 -11.78 9.86
C ILE A 161 23.77 -10.58 9.88
N GLY A 162 23.34 -9.45 10.49
CA GLY A 162 24.19 -8.28 10.62
C GLY A 162 25.46 -8.56 11.41
N ALA A 163 25.34 -9.25 12.56
CA ALA A 163 26.49 -9.68 13.37
C ALA A 163 27.42 -10.63 12.61
N PHE A 164 26.86 -11.54 11.83
CA PHE A 164 27.65 -12.46 11.01
C PHE A 164 28.45 -11.74 9.92
N VAL A 165 27.83 -10.77 9.23
CA VAL A 165 28.53 -9.96 8.21
C VAL A 165 29.67 -9.16 8.84
N LEU A 166 29.39 -8.49 9.98
CA LEU A 166 30.43 -7.74 10.71
C LEU A 166 31.56 -8.65 11.20
N TRP A 167 31.24 -9.85 11.66
CA TRP A 167 32.24 -10.84 12.07
C TRP A 167 33.18 -11.22 10.93
N GLN A 168 32.66 -11.38 9.73
CA GLN A 168 33.48 -11.68 8.54
C GLN A 168 34.46 -10.56 8.19
N ASP A 169 34.08 -9.31 8.45
CA ASP A 169 34.88 -8.15 8.11
C ASP A 169 35.89 -7.76 9.23
N LEU A 170 35.75 -8.30 10.46
CA LEU A 170 36.65 -8.05 11.59
C LEU A 170 38.16 -8.27 11.31
N PRO A 171 38.57 -9.37 10.59
CA PRO A 171 39.97 -9.63 10.30
C PRO A 171 40.63 -8.55 9.42
N HIS A 172 39.81 -7.81 8.64
CA HIS A 172 40.32 -6.78 7.72
C HIS A 172 40.40 -5.38 8.35
N LEU A 173 39.88 -5.18 9.59
CA LEU A 173 39.90 -3.91 10.26
C LEU A 173 41.33 -3.41 10.61
N PRO A 174 42.30 -4.28 11.00
CA PRO A 174 43.67 -3.81 11.27
C PRO A 174 44.37 -3.21 10.03
N GLU A 175 44.03 -3.68 8.83
CA GLU A 175 44.61 -3.13 7.60
C GLU A 175 44.22 -1.68 7.33
N LEU A 176 43.12 -1.18 7.96
CA LEU A 176 42.65 0.20 7.80
C LEU A 176 43.62 1.23 8.42
N VAL A 177 44.48 0.82 9.33
CA VAL A 177 45.43 1.70 9.99
C VAL A 177 46.47 2.23 8.99
N ASP A 178 46.81 1.45 7.98
CA ASP A 178 47.80 1.81 6.97
C ASP A 178 47.22 2.60 5.79
N TYR A 179 45.91 2.87 5.79
CA TYR A 179 45.24 3.58 4.69
C TYR A 179 45.32 5.09 4.87
N ASP A 180 45.48 5.80 3.76
CA ASP A 180 45.28 7.24 3.72
C ASP A 180 43.79 7.58 3.92
N VAL A 181 43.49 8.84 4.28
CA VAL A 181 42.16 9.29 4.64
C VAL A 181 41.12 9.00 3.54
N TRP A 182 41.46 9.18 2.27
CA TRP A 182 40.54 8.95 1.16
C TRP A 182 40.22 7.46 0.97
N ARG A 183 41.25 6.64 1.06
CA ARG A 183 41.09 5.18 0.97
C ARG A 183 40.28 4.64 2.15
N LEU A 184 40.57 5.16 3.36
CA LEU A 184 39.83 4.83 4.56
C LEU A 184 38.33 5.14 4.40
N LEU A 185 37.98 6.36 3.96
CA LEU A 185 36.59 6.76 3.72
C LEU A 185 35.90 5.88 2.67
N THR A 186 36.62 5.54 1.60
CA THR A 186 36.06 4.69 0.54
C THR A 186 35.78 3.28 1.04
N VAL A 187 36.73 2.67 1.77
CA VAL A 187 36.60 1.32 2.32
C VAL A 187 35.48 1.27 3.37
N MET A 188 35.46 2.23 4.29
CA MET A 188 34.41 2.33 5.31
C MET A 188 33.04 2.55 4.70
N GLY A 189 32.93 3.40 3.67
CA GLY A 189 31.70 3.61 2.92
C GLY A 189 31.21 2.32 2.22
N TRP A 190 32.11 1.60 1.56
CA TRP A 190 31.81 0.33 0.94
C TRP A 190 31.37 -0.74 1.95
N LEU A 191 32.07 -0.85 3.08
CA LEU A 191 31.75 -1.80 4.14
C LEU A 191 30.36 -1.53 4.73
N THR A 192 30.06 -0.26 4.99
CA THR A 192 28.75 0.18 5.48
C THR A 192 27.66 -0.14 4.47
N LEU A 193 27.88 0.17 3.19
CA LEU A 193 26.90 -0.10 2.13
C LEU A 193 26.66 -1.60 1.92
N LYS A 194 27.74 -2.41 1.91
CA LYS A 194 27.68 -3.87 1.84
C LYS A 194 26.85 -4.45 2.99
N THR A 195 27.20 -4.07 4.23
CA THR A 195 26.49 -4.54 5.43
C THR A 195 25.02 -4.14 5.41
N ALA A 196 24.73 -2.89 5.10
CA ALA A 196 23.37 -2.39 4.96
C ALA A 196 22.60 -3.16 3.88
N ALA A 197 23.19 -3.41 2.70
CA ALA A 197 22.55 -4.14 1.62
C ALA A 197 22.19 -5.58 2.00
N VAL A 198 23.07 -6.28 2.72
CA VAL A 198 22.81 -7.65 3.21
C VAL A 198 21.68 -7.66 4.24
N ILE A 199 21.73 -6.72 5.20
CA ILE A 199 20.68 -6.57 6.22
C ILE A 199 19.33 -6.27 5.56
N VAL A 200 19.28 -5.32 4.63
CA VAL A 200 18.04 -4.94 3.94
C VAL A 200 17.55 -6.07 3.03
N GLY A 201 18.46 -6.82 2.41
CA GLY A 201 18.11 -8.04 1.69
C GLY A 201 17.40 -9.06 2.60
N ALA A 202 17.95 -9.30 3.79
CA ALA A 202 17.33 -10.19 4.78
C ALA A 202 15.96 -9.68 5.25
N ILE A 203 15.85 -8.37 5.55
CA ILE A 203 14.56 -7.73 5.91
C ILE A 203 13.55 -7.90 4.78
N SER A 204 13.98 -7.76 3.52
CA SER A 204 13.09 -7.88 2.35
C SER A 204 12.53 -9.30 2.19
N VAL A 205 13.35 -10.32 2.45
CA VAL A 205 12.89 -11.73 2.44
C VAL A 205 11.86 -11.97 3.54
N VAL A 206 12.14 -11.49 4.77
CA VAL A 206 11.22 -11.62 5.90
C VAL A 206 9.91 -10.86 5.64
N ALA A 207 9.99 -9.65 5.07
CA ALA A 207 8.84 -8.83 4.69
C ALA A 207 7.99 -9.51 3.61
N GLY A 208 8.63 -10.16 2.62
CA GLY A 208 7.93 -10.96 1.61
C GLY A 208 7.15 -12.12 2.22
N ALA A 209 7.77 -12.87 3.13
CA ALA A 209 7.12 -13.97 3.85
C ALA A 209 5.94 -13.47 4.71
N ASP A 210 6.12 -12.34 5.42
CA ASP A 210 5.05 -11.71 6.21
C ASP A 210 3.87 -11.26 5.32
N PHE A 211 4.15 -10.69 4.15
CA PHE A 211 3.11 -10.29 3.21
C PHE A 211 2.29 -11.48 2.70
N LEU A 212 2.94 -12.58 2.35
CA LEU A 212 2.26 -13.81 1.92
C LEU A 212 1.36 -14.35 3.04
N TYR A 213 1.86 -14.34 4.28
CA TYR A 213 1.10 -14.75 5.45
C TYR A 213 -0.12 -13.85 5.69
N GLN A 214 0.06 -12.53 5.65
CA GLN A 214 -1.05 -11.57 5.84
C GLN A 214 -2.09 -11.68 4.73
N ARG A 215 -1.67 -11.90 3.49
CA ARG A 215 -2.58 -12.13 2.37
C ARG A 215 -3.38 -13.42 2.56
N TRP A 216 -2.74 -14.49 2.99
CA TRP A 216 -3.42 -15.74 3.28
C TRP A 216 -4.41 -15.61 4.44
N GLU A 217 -4.03 -14.94 5.52
CA GLU A 217 -4.91 -14.68 6.66
C GLU A 217 -6.11 -13.80 6.27
N TRP A 218 -5.88 -12.79 5.43
CA TRP A 218 -6.95 -11.95 4.89
C TRP A 218 -7.93 -12.77 4.03
N GLU A 219 -7.44 -13.56 3.10
CA GLU A 219 -8.28 -14.45 2.29
C GLU A 219 -9.06 -15.44 3.16
N ARG A 220 -8.42 -15.99 4.20
CA ARG A 220 -9.08 -16.87 5.17
C ARG A 220 -10.16 -16.16 5.97
N SER A 221 -9.95 -14.90 6.36
CA SER A 221 -10.93 -14.10 7.12
C SER A 221 -12.19 -13.76 6.30
N LEU A 222 -12.09 -13.77 4.97
CA LEU A 222 -13.19 -13.49 4.05
C LEU A 222 -13.96 -14.73 3.62
N LYS A 223 -13.54 -15.94 4.02
CA LYS A 223 -14.24 -17.19 3.68
C LYS A 223 -15.70 -17.11 4.06
N MET A 224 -16.53 -17.77 3.24
CA MET A 224 -17.99 -17.76 3.32
C MET A 224 -18.55 -19.16 3.60
N THR A 225 -19.75 -19.21 4.11
CA THR A 225 -20.52 -20.47 4.16
C THR A 225 -21.17 -20.72 2.79
N VAL A 226 -21.52 -21.97 2.52
CA VAL A 226 -22.24 -22.36 1.30
C VAL A 226 -23.58 -21.59 1.17
N GLN A 227 -24.22 -21.30 2.32
CA GLN A 227 -25.45 -20.52 2.35
C GLN A 227 -25.24 -19.05 1.95
N GLU A 228 -24.22 -18.40 2.54
CA GLU A 228 -23.85 -17.01 2.21
C GLU A 228 -23.55 -16.88 0.70
N VAL A 229 -22.83 -17.83 0.11
CA VAL A 229 -22.54 -17.84 -1.33
C VAL A 229 -23.82 -17.95 -2.16
N ARG A 230 -24.75 -18.84 -1.79
CA ARG A 230 -26.02 -18.99 -2.49
C ARG A 230 -26.91 -17.76 -2.40
N GLU A 231 -26.93 -17.11 -1.23
CA GLU A 231 -27.69 -15.88 -1.02
C GLU A 231 -27.10 -14.74 -1.88
N GLU A 232 -25.79 -14.60 -1.90
CA GLU A 232 -25.11 -13.57 -2.70
C GLU A 232 -25.34 -13.76 -4.22
N PHE A 233 -25.31 -15.01 -4.70
CA PHE A 233 -25.68 -15.31 -6.10
C PHE A 233 -27.14 -14.99 -6.39
N ARG A 234 -28.06 -15.31 -5.46
CA ARG A 234 -29.47 -14.98 -5.60
C ARG A 234 -29.70 -13.46 -5.67
N ASP A 235 -28.99 -12.70 -4.83
CA ASP A 235 -29.06 -11.24 -4.82
C ASP A 235 -28.48 -10.62 -6.10
N ALA A 236 -27.44 -11.23 -6.66
CA ALA A 236 -26.77 -10.75 -7.88
C ALA A 236 -27.59 -11.06 -9.15
N GLU A 237 -28.20 -12.26 -9.23
CA GLU A 237 -28.99 -12.68 -10.41
C GLU A 237 -30.43 -12.22 -10.34
N GLY A 238 -30.89 -11.78 -9.18
CA GLY A 238 -32.30 -11.54 -8.87
C GLY A 238 -33.09 -12.84 -8.65
N ASP A 239 -34.15 -12.76 -7.84
CA ASP A 239 -34.99 -13.91 -7.58
C ASP A 239 -35.68 -14.38 -8.90
N PRO A 240 -35.48 -15.65 -9.34
CA PRO A 240 -36.08 -16.17 -10.55
C PRO A 240 -37.62 -16.09 -10.53
N LEU A 241 -38.23 -16.15 -9.33
CA LEU A 241 -39.67 -15.95 -9.17
C LEU A 241 -40.10 -14.52 -9.48
N ILE A 242 -39.34 -13.52 -9.06
CA ILE A 242 -39.61 -12.10 -9.38
C ILE A 242 -39.45 -11.88 -10.89
N LYS A 243 -38.41 -12.44 -11.51
CA LYS A 243 -38.14 -12.33 -12.94
C LYS A 243 -39.26 -13.00 -13.78
N SER A 244 -39.73 -14.16 -13.32
CA SER A 244 -40.87 -14.84 -13.95
C SER A 244 -42.17 -14.05 -13.82
N ARG A 245 -42.43 -13.45 -12.65
CA ARG A 245 -43.62 -12.62 -12.40
C ARG A 245 -43.60 -11.32 -13.21
N VAL A 246 -42.45 -10.66 -13.30
CA VAL A 246 -42.29 -9.48 -14.17
C VAL A 246 -42.60 -9.84 -15.64
N ARG A 247 -42.08 -10.98 -16.13
CA ARG A 247 -42.37 -11.45 -17.49
C ARG A 247 -43.84 -11.81 -17.69
N SER A 248 -44.53 -12.35 -16.68
CA SER A 248 -45.97 -12.64 -16.79
C SER A 248 -46.77 -11.35 -16.83
N VAL A 249 -46.49 -10.38 -15.95
CA VAL A 249 -47.15 -9.07 -15.94
C VAL A 249 -46.92 -8.32 -17.26
N GLN A 250 -45.70 -8.34 -17.79
CA GLN A 250 -45.40 -7.74 -19.10
C GLN A 250 -46.23 -8.37 -20.22
N ARG A 251 -46.34 -9.72 -20.26
CA ARG A 251 -47.16 -10.43 -21.23
C ARG A 251 -48.63 -10.07 -21.09
N ASP A 252 -49.15 -9.99 -19.87
CA ASP A 252 -50.55 -9.61 -19.61
C ASP A 252 -50.83 -8.16 -20.03
N MET A 253 -49.89 -7.24 -19.77
CA MET A 253 -50.02 -5.86 -20.25
C MET A 253 -49.99 -5.76 -21.79
N MET A 254 -49.08 -6.50 -22.45
CA MET A 254 -49.03 -6.53 -23.91
C MET A 254 -50.34 -7.11 -24.48
N ARG A 255 -50.88 -8.18 -23.87
CA ARG A 255 -52.15 -8.79 -24.26
C ARG A 255 -53.32 -7.81 -24.08
N LYS A 256 -53.38 -7.09 -22.96
CA LYS A 256 -54.38 -6.04 -22.72
C LYS A 256 -54.31 -4.92 -23.75
N ARG A 257 -53.09 -4.45 -24.09
CA ARG A 257 -52.86 -3.41 -25.10
C ARG A 257 -53.27 -3.90 -26.50
N MET A 258 -52.91 -5.13 -26.87
CA MET A 258 -53.35 -5.72 -28.14
C MET A 258 -54.87 -5.81 -28.22
N MET A 259 -55.52 -6.30 -27.15
CA MET A 259 -57.01 -6.41 -27.13
C MET A 259 -57.67 -5.04 -27.13
N ALA A 260 -57.10 -4.02 -26.51
CA ALA A 260 -57.62 -2.66 -26.55
C ALA A 260 -57.49 -1.99 -27.92
N ALA A 261 -56.51 -2.39 -28.74
CA ALA A 261 -56.30 -1.89 -30.09
C ALA A 261 -57.21 -2.58 -31.14
N VAL A 262 -57.74 -3.76 -30.83
CA VAL A 262 -58.61 -4.51 -31.77
C VAL A 262 -59.90 -3.73 -32.18
N PRO A 263 -60.62 -3.02 -31.28
CA PRO A 263 -61.80 -2.21 -31.66
C PRO A 263 -61.49 -1.02 -32.55
N GLU A 264 -60.24 -0.59 -32.59
CA GLU A 264 -59.74 0.55 -33.41
C GLU A 264 -59.17 0.08 -34.77
N ALA A 265 -59.19 -1.19 -35.06
CA ALA A 265 -58.71 -1.74 -36.32
C ALA A 265 -59.75 -1.58 -37.45
N ASP A 266 -59.30 -1.22 -38.67
CA ASP A 266 -60.13 -1.04 -39.81
C ASP A 266 -60.57 -2.37 -40.41
N VAL A 267 -59.76 -3.43 -40.31
CA VAL A 267 -60.01 -4.77 -40.82
C VAL A 267 -59.45 -5.83 -39.88
N VAL A 268 -60.25 -6.88 -39.60
CA VAL A 268 -59.81 -8.07 -38.90
C VAL A 268 -59.86 -9.28 -39.82
N VAL A 269 -58.66 -9.81 -40.13
CA VAL A 269 -58.54 -11.04 -40.95
C VAL A 269 -58.49 -12.24 -40.03
N THR A 270 -59.48 -13.09 -40.08
CA THR A 270 -59.54 -14.31 -39.24
C THR A 270 -59.12 -15.53 -40.05
N ASN A 271 -58.12 -16.26 -39.51
CA ASN A 271 -57.82 -17.62 -39.96
C ASN A 271 -58.64 -18.59 -39.06
N PRO A 272 -59.56 -19.38 -39.62
CA PRO A 272 -60.46 -20.17 -38.80
C PRO A 272 -59.83 -21.20 -37.89
N THR A 273 -58.52 -21.45 -38.05
CA THR A 273 -57.89 -22.49 -37.28
C THR A 273 -57.01 -21.98 -36.13
N HIS A 274 -56.39 -20.77 -36.17
CA HIS A 274 -55.38 -20.42 -35.15
C HIS A 274 -55.17 -18.94 -34.80
N LEU A 275 -55.37 -17.97 -35.69
CA LEU A 275 -55.00 -16.58 -35.48
C LEU A 275 -55.96 -15.58 -36.11
N ALA A 276 -56.21 -14.46 -35.46
CA ALA A 276 -56.84 -13.29 -36.03
C ALA A 276 -55.79 -12.11 -36.01
N VAL A 277 -55.70 -11.42 -37.16
CA VAL A 277 -54.80 -10.27 -37.29
C VAL A 277 -55.67 -9.03 -37.54
N ALA A 278 -55.56 -8.07 -36.60
CA ALA A 278 -56.21 -6.78 -36.73
C ALA A 278 -55.25 -5.80 -37.44
N LEU A 279 -55.69 -5.19 -38.53
CA LEU A 279 -54.92 -4.25 -39.32
C LEU A 279 -55.52 -2.85 -39.17
N LYS A 280 -54.72 -1.87 -38.89
CA LYS A 280 -55.05 -0.44 -38.88
C LYS A 280 -54.29 0.22 -39.99
N TYR A 281 -54.93 0.98 -40.84
CA TYR A 281 -54.34 1.76 -41.91
C TYR A 281 -53.95 3.13 -41.38
N ASP A 282 -52.67 3.45 -41.35
CA ASP A 282 -52.15 4.78 -41.01
C ASP A 282 -51.83 5.51 -42.31
N GLN A 283 -52.53 6.66 -42.56
CA GLN A 283 -52.32 7.50 -43.75
C GLN A 283 -51.11 8.37 -43.59
#